data_2868161b7b4cbff7ee4a6dfaca5764f6
#
_entry.id   2868161b7b4cbff7ee4a6dfaca5764f6
#
_cell.length_a   1.000
_cell.length_b   1.000
_cell.length_c   1.000
_cell.angle_alpha   90.00
_cell.angle_beta   90.00
_cell.angle_gamma   90.00
#
_symmetry.space_group_name_H-M   'P 1'
#
loop_
_entity.id
_entity.type
_entity.pdbx_description
1 polymer ?
#
loop_
_entity_poly.entity_id
_entity_poly.type
_entity_poly.pdbx_seq_one_letter_code
_entity_poly.pdbx_strand_id
1 'polypeptide(L)'
;MSDTNHIPPRVADLSLSVFTVLARTEASVHGADSSDAVHFHEVGAIDSIADVIGTLLAMYKLGVDLGSPSTAPSVTCGPLPGGTGSVWTQHGRLPVPAFAAMKLLVGMPMCPGPGAGTGTVTGELVTPTGAALLRVLTGVEGITATAGEGETGSANAGTFPNFIPRVVGVGAGTKDFDKFPNVLRIILGDKILPGGRSREQLSQLSLKAKISKWDTDTATHITANLDDMSPEHLAHATSFLLEKGALDVWTHPIVMKKGRASQSLHVLCQPPKRDEMLEYIFL
;
A
#
# COMPACT_ATOMS: atom_id res chain seq x y z
N MET A 1 -20.30 -24.15 -20.50
CA MET A 1 -19.37 -23.36 -21.32
C MET A 1 -19.17 -22.05 -20.58
N SER A 2 -18.05 -21.89 -19.87
CA SER A 2 -17.73 -20.65 -19.17
C SER A 2 -17.36 -19.62 -20.23
N ASP A 3 -18.05 -18.50 -20.19
CA ASP A 3 -17.83 -17.32 -21.04
C ASP A 3 -16.41 -16.77 -20.75
N THR A 4 -15.43 -17.19 -21.54
CA THR A 4 -14.00 -16.90 -21.34
C THR A 4 -13.60 -15.50 -21.76
N ASN A 5 -14.54 -14.68 -22.22
CA ASN A 5 -14.30 -13.34 -22.77
C ASN A 5 -14.67 -12.18 -21.82
N HIS A 6 -14.95 -12.45 -20.56
CA HIS A 6 -15.36 -11.38 -19.65
C HIS A 6 -14.19 -10.97 -18.74
N ILE A 7 -13.87 -9.67 -18.78
CA ILE A 7 -12.93 -9.07 -17.81
C ILE A 7 -13.61 -9.08 -16.43
N PRO A 8 -12.99 -9.64 -15.38
CA PRO A 8 -13.57 -9.62 -14.04
C PRO A 8 -13.89 -8.18 -13.60
N PRO A 9 -15.04 -7.93 -12.94
CA PRO A 9 -15.46 -6.57 -12.58
C PRO A 9 -14.37 -5.80 -11.83
N ARG A 10 -13.71 -6.42 -10.88
CA ARG A 10 -12.62 -5.75 -10.12
C ARG A 10 -11.42 -5.38 -10.97
N VAL A 11 -11.08 -6.18 -11.96
CA VAL A 11 -10.02 -5.85 -12.95
C VAL A 11 -10.43 -4.65 -13.79
N ALA A 12 -11.69 -4.59 -14.21
CA ALA A 12 -12.23 -3.45 -14.96
C ALA A 12 -12.19 -2.16 -14.11
N ASP A 13 -12.65 -2.21 -12.87
CA ASP A 13 -12.66 -1.06 -11.95
C ASP A 13 -11.24 -0.51 -11.71
N LEU A 14 -10.29 -1.39 -11.45
CA LEU A 14 -8.90 -0.98 -11.25
C LEU A 14 -8.28 -0.43 -12.54
N SER A 15 -8.59 -1.02 -13.69
CA SER A 15 -8.12 -0.50 -14.98
C SER A 15 -8.64 0.91 -15.23
N LEU A 16 -9.92 1.16 -14.99
CA LEU A 16 -10.51 2.50 -15.08
C LEU A 16 -9.84 3.47 -14.10
N SER A 17 -9.54 3.02 -12.88
CA SER A 17 -8.83 3.84 -11.91
C SER A 17 -7.44 4.24 -12.41
N VAL A 18 -6.67 3.30 -13.00
CA VAL A 18 -5.35 3.60 -13.57
C VAL A 18 -5.45 4.61 -14.70
N PHE A 19 -6.38 4.44 -15.65
CA PHE A 19 -6.55 5.40 -16.75
C PHE A 19 -7.08 6.75 -16.28
N THR A 20 -7.92 6.79 -15.25
CA THR A 20 -8.38 8.04 -14.64
C THR A 20 -7.23 8.82 -14.03
N VAL A 21 -6.35 8.14 -13.30
CA VAL A 21 -5.16 8.73 -12.71
C VAL A 21 -4.21 9.28 -13.79
N LEU A 22 -3.99 8.52 -14.86
CA LEU A 22 -3.21 8.96 -16.01
C LEU A 22 -3.82 10.20 -16.68
N ALA A 23 -5.12 10.19 -16.97
CA ALA A 23 -5.81 11.31 -17.61
C ALA A 23 -5.72 12.59 -16.76
N ARG A 24 -5.94 12.50 -15.45
CA ARG A 24 -5.80 13.63 -14.53
C ARG A 24 -4.38 14.16 -14.49
N THR A 25 -3.39 13.27 -14.53
CA THR A 25 -1.98 13.67 -14.53
C THR A 25 -1.64 14.42 -15.82
N GLU A 26 -2.02 13.90 -16.97
CA GLU A 26 -1.81 14.56 -18.26
C GLU A 26 -2.52 15.92 -18.32
N ALA A 27 -3.79 16.01 -17.90
CA ALA A 27 -4.51 17.27 -17.79
C ALA A 27 -3.72 18.29 -16.98
N SER A 28 -3.24 17.87 -15.80
CA SER A 28 -2.48 18.73 -14.90
C SER A 28 -1.10 19.14 -15.44
N VAL A 29 -0.44 18.32 -16.27
CA VAL A 29 0.83 18.66 -16.93
C VAL A 29 0.60 19.66 -18.05
N HIS A 30 -0.51 19.54 -18.79
CA HIS A 30 -0.86 20.41 -19.91
C HIS A 30 -1.65 21.66 -19.53
N GLY A 31 -1.98 21.84 -18.24
CA GLY A 31 -2.79 22.98 -17.79
C GLY A 31 -4.22 22.97 -18.34
N ALA A 32 -4.76 21.78 -18.63
CA ALA A 32 -6.13 21.64 -19.12
C ALA A 32 -7.13 21.71 -17.95
N ASP A 33 -8.25 22.42 -18.15
CA ASP A 33 -9.29 22.60 -17.12
C ASP A 33 -10.06 21.32 -16.78
N SER A 34 -10.02 20.30 -17.64
CA SER A 34 -10.65 19.01 -17.40
C SER A 34 -9.87 17.85 -18.04
N SER A 35 -10.02 16.67 -17.46
CA SER A 35 -9.47 15.42 -18.02
C SER A 35 -10.09 15.02 -19.35
N ASP A 36 -11.32 15.50 -19.65
CA ASP A 36 -12.06 15.15 -20.87
C ASP A 36 -11.51 15.87 -22.13
N ALA A 37 -10.73 16.93 -21.92
CA ALA A 37 -10.07 17.66 -23.00
C ALA A 37 -8.67 17.14 -23.34
N VAL A 38 -8.21 16.08 -22.67
CA VAL A 38 -6.85 15.55 -22.85
C VAL A 38 -6.82 14.52 -23.97
N HIS A 39 -6.03 14.81 -25.00
CA HIS A 39 -5.61 13.79 -25.96
C HIS A 39 -4.41 13.04 -25.39
N PHE A 40 -4.57 11.75 -25.17
CA PHE A 40 -3.45 10.88 -24.81
C PHE A 40 -2.46 10.80 -25.98
N HIS A 41 -1.33 11.47 -25.86
CA HIS A 41 -0.30 11.46 -26.89
C HIS A 41 0.64 10.25 -26.77
N GLU A 42 0.95 9.82 -25.55
CA GLU A 42 1.90 8.72 -25.28
C GLU A 42 1.26 7.53 -24.54
N VAL A 43 0.15 7.73 -23.84
CA VAL A 43 -0.45 6.73 -22.92
C VAL A 43 -1.72 6.07 -23.47
N GLY A 44 -2.27 6.56 -24.60
CA GLY A 44 -3.51 6.05 -25.19
C GLY A 44 -3.30 4.94 -26.24
N ALA A 45 -2.07 4.45 -26.40
CA ALA A 45 -1.79 3.40 -27.36
C ALA A 45 -2.28 2.02 -26.88
N ILE A 46 -2.56 1.11 -27.81
CA ILE A 46 -3.08 -0.24 -27.54
C ILE A 46 -2.17 -1.02 -26.60
N ASP A 47 -0.87 -0.79 -26.66
CA ASP A 47 0.13 -1.38 -25.76
C ASP A 47 -0.11 -1.01 -24.30
N SER A 48 -0.37 0.28 -23.98
CA SER A 48 -0.67 0.71 -22.62
C SER A 48 -1.96 0.07 -22.07
N ILE A 49 -2.97 -0.11 -22.94
CA ILE A 49 -4.21 -0.81 -22.57
C ILE A 49 -3.91 -2.27 -22.26
N ALA A 50 -3.14 -2.93 -23.12
CA ALA A 50 -2.73 -4.32 -22.95
C ALA A 50 -1.89 -4.51 -21.67
N ASP A 51 -0.97 -3.60 -21.39
CA ASP A 51 -0.12 -3.63 -20.21
C ASP A 51 -0.91 -3.48 -18.91
N VAL A 52 -1.84 -2.52 -18.86
CA VAL A 52 -2.66 -2.27 -17.66
C VAL A 52 -3.62 -3.43 -17.41
N ILE A 53 -4.44 -3.79 -18.41
CA ILE A 53 -5.44 -4.85 -18.25
C ILE A 53 -4.75 -6.21 -18.08
N GLY A 54 -3.70 -6.46 -18.86
CA GLY A 54 -2.92 -7.70 -18.80
C GLY A 54 -2.27 -7.92 -17.44
N THR A 55 -1.66 -6.89 -16.87
CA THR A 55 -1.07 -6.95 -15.53
C THR A 55 -2.12 -7.26 -14.47
N LEU A 56 -3.22 -6.52 -14.44
CA LEU A 56 -4.29 -6.70 -13.45
C LEU A 56 -4.98 -8.06 -13.60
N LEU A 57 -5.20 -8.52 -14.84
CA LEU A 57 -5.76 -9.84 -15.12
C LEU A 57 -4.82 -10.97 -14.71
N ALA A 58 -3.51 -10.82 -14.95
CA ALA A 58 -2.50 -11.77 -14.49
C ALA A 58 -2.48 -11.87 -12.96
N MET A 59 -2.49 -10.75 -12.26
CA MET A 59 -2.56 -10.71 -10.79
C MET A 59 -3.85 -11.37 -10.26
N TYR A 60 -4.99 -11.08 -10.89
CA TYR A 60 -6.26 -11.71 -10.55
C TYR A 60 -6.19 -13.25 -10.71
N LYS A 61 -5.64 -13.74 -11.83
CA LYS A 61 -5.49 -15.17 -12.10
C LYS A 61 -4.49 -15.86 -11.16
N LEU A 62 -3.48 -15.14 -10.67
CA LEU A 62 -2.54 -15.62 -9.67
C LEU A 62 -3.13 -15.62 -8.25
N GLY A 63 -4.38 -15.19 -8.06
CA GLY A 63 -5.04 -15.15 -6.77
C GLY A 63 -4.58 -14.02 -5.85
N VAL A 64 -3.96 -12.97 -6.40
CA VAL A 64 -3.62 -11.78 -5.63
C VAL A 64 -4.91 -11.11 -5.16
N ASP A 65 -4.96 -10.76 -3.89
CA ASP A 65 -6.09 -10.01 -3.33
C ASP A 65 -6.04 -8.58 -3.87
N LEU A 66 -6.92 -8.30 -4.83
CA LEU A 66 -7.05 -6.99 -5.47
C LEU A 66 -7.93 -6.01 -4.67
N GLY A 67 -8.31 -6.38 -3.44
CA GLY A 67 -9.13 -5.56 -2.58
C GLY A 67 -10.59 -5.44 -3.05
N SER A 68 -11.29 -4.47 -2.48
CA SER A 68 -12.67 -4.10 -2.83
C SER A 68 -12.76 -2.60 -3.14
N PRO A 69 -13.93 -2.05 -3.47
CA PRO A 69 -14.09 -0.60 -3.60
C PRO A 69 -13.70 0.22 -2.36
N SER A 70 -13.76 -0.41 -1.17
CA SER A 70 -13.42 0.21 0.12
C SER A 70 -12.06 -0.23 0.68
N THR A 71 -11.36 -1.15 0.03
CA THR A 71 -10.06 -1.67 0.51
C THR A 71 -9.04 -1.71 -0.61
N ALA A 72 -7.83 -1.24 -0.32
CA ALA A 72 -6.72 -1.31 -1.28
C ALA A 72 -6.31 -2.76 -1.57
N PRO A 73 -5.72 -3.03 -2.76
CA PRO A 73 -5.10 -4.30 -3.07
C PRO A 73 -3.99 -4.68 -2.06
N SER A 74 -3.78 -5.98 -1.86
CA SER A 74 -2.67 -6.51 -1.05
C SER A 74 -1.36 -6.51 -1.83
N VAL A 75 -0.95 -5.35 -2.30
CA VAL A 75 0.27 -5.13 -3.09
C VAL A 75 1.15 -4.10 -2.38
N THR A 76 2.42 -4.39 -2.28
CA THR A 76 3.43 -3.47 -1.76
C THR A 76 4.55 -3.30 -2.76
N CYS A 77 5.17 -2.14 -2.81
CA CYS A 77 6.37 -1.92 -3.60
C CYS A 77 7.49 -1.32 -2.74
N GLY A 78 8.73 -1.67 -3.05
CA GLY A 78 9.90 -0.99 -2.48
C GLY A 78 10.05 0.43 -3.02
N PRO A 79 11.07 1.18 -2.54
CA PRO A 79 11.40 2.48 -3.11
C PRO A 79 11.65 2.39 -4.61
N LEU A 80 11.09 3.33 -5.37
CA LEU A 80 11.10 3.32 -6.83
C LEU A 80 12.33 4.04 -7.39
N PRO A 81 13.04 3.44 -8.36
CA PRO A 81 14.21 4.06 -8.96
C PRO A 81 13.77 5.14 -9.97
N GLY A 82 14.15 6.40 -9.73
CA GLY A 82 13.77 7.52 -10.61
C GLY A 82 14.43 7.48 -12.00
N GLY A 83 15.61 6.90 -12.09
CA GLY A 83 16.45 7.02 -13.29
C GLY A 83 17.22 8.34 -13.34
N THR A 84 17.98 8.56 -14.42
CA THR A 84 18.81 9.76 -14.60
C THR A 84 18.89 10.16 -16.09
N GLY A 85 19.35 11.38 -16.34
CA GLY A 85 19.57 11.89 -17.69
C GLY A 85 18.32 12.53 -18.29
N SER A 86 18.02 12.20 -19.54
CA SER A 86 16.90 12.78 -20.28
C SER A 86 16.30 11.79 -21.27
N VAL A 87 15.03 11.99 -21.59
CA VAL A 87 14.28 11.20 -22.58
C VAL A 87 13.72 12.12 -23.66
N TRP A 88 13.70 11.64 -24.91
CA TRP A 88 13.01 12.31 -26.01
C TRP A 88 11.54 11.90 -26.01
N THR A 89 10.66 12.90 -25.98
CA THR A 89 9.22 12.75 -26.05
C THR A 89 8.67 13.59 -27.20
N GLN A 90 7.37 13.54 -27.45
CA GLN A 90 6.71 14.44 -28.42
C GLN A 90 6.86 15.93 -28.04
N HIS A 91 7.10 16.23 -26.77
CA HIS A 91 7.34 17.59 -26.24
C HIS A 91 8.84 17.98 -26.25
N GLY A 92 9.68 17.20 -26.92
CA GLY A 92 11.12 17.41 -26.96
C GLY A 92 11.87 16.63 -25.88
N ARG A 93 13.05 17.13 -25.51
CA ARG A 93 13.94 16.49 -24.55
C ARG A 93 13.55 16.88 -23.12
N LEU A 94 13.08 15.90 -22.35
CA LEU A 94 12.67 16.10 -20.95
C LEU A 94 13.69 15.49 -19.97
N PRO A 95 13.87 16.05 -18.78
CA PRO A 95 14.65 15.43 -17.71
C PRO A 95 13.96 14.14 -17.22
N VAL A 96 14.75 13.22 -16.70
CA VAL A 96 14.26 11.96 -16.11
C VAL A 96 14.33 12.06 -14.58
N PRO A 97 13.25 11.67 -13.87
CA PRO A 97 11.93 11.25 -14.37
C PRO A 97 11.17 12.37 -15.06
N ALA A 98 10.38 12.04 -16.11
CA ALA A 98 9.53 13.01 -16.79
C ALA A 98 8.43 13.56 -15.85
N PHE A 99 7.90 14.76 -16.19
CA PHE A 99 6.93 15.46 -15.31
C PHE A 99 5.70 14.62 -14.97
N ALA A 100 5.14 13.92 -15.93
CA ALA A 100 3.99 13.04 -15.71
C ALA A 100 4.34 11.90 -14.73
N ALA A 101 5.48 11.24 -14.94
CA ALA A 101 5.95 10.19 -14.02
C ALA A 101 6.17 10.75 -12.60
N MET A 102 6.83 11.91 -12.47
CA MET A 102 7.04 12.54 -11.16
C MET A 102 5.74 12.87 -10.42
N LYS A 103 4.73 13.42 -11.13
CA LYS A 103 3.42 13.69 -10.52
C LYS A 103 2.74 12.41 -10.04
N LEU A 104 2.84 11.33 -10.79
CA LEU A 104 2.31 10.02 -10.40
C LEU A 104 3.03 9.40 -9.21
N LEU A 105 4.30 9.76 -9.00
CA LEU A 105 5.14 9.27 -7.91
C LEU A 105 5.08 10.11 -6.64
N VAL A 106 4.36 11.23 -6.64
CA VAL A 106 4.15 12.02 -5.41
C VAL A 106 3.53 11.16 -4.31
N GLY A 107 4.11 11.22 -3.11
CA GLY A 107 3.73 10.38 -1.97
C GLY A 107 4.29 8.95 -1.98
N MET A 108 5.04 8.57 -3.01
CA MET A 108 5.73 7.27 -3.09
C MET A 108 7.23 7.43 -2.81
N PRO A 109 7.81 6.59 -1.95
CA PRO A 109 9.25 6.61 -1.69
C PRO A 109 10.06 6.32 -2.94
N MET A 110 11.10 7.10 -3.15
CA MET A 110 12.01 6.96 -4.28
C MET A 110 13.43 6.65 -3.82
N CYS A 111 14.20 6.00 -4.69
CA CYS A 111 15.61 5.75 -4.52
C CYS A 111 16.41 6.20 -5.75
N PRO A 112 17.73 6.40 -5.61
CA PRO A 112 18.57 6.83 -6.73
C PRO A 112 18.62 5.86 -7.92
N GLY A 113 18.22 4.62 -7.69
CA GLY A 113 18.29 3.56 -8.71
C GLY A 113 19.71 2.97 -8.90
N PRO A 114 19.80 1.89 -9.68
CA PRO A 114 21.08 1.25 -9.95
C PRO A 114 22.00 2.18 -10.75
N GLY A 115 23.29 2.16 -10.44
CA GLY A 115 24.30 2.98 -11.12
C GLY A 115 24.24 4.48 -10.78
N ALA A 116 23.51 4.89 -9.75
CA ALA A 116 23.53 6.27 -9.28
C ALA A 116 24.96 6.70 -8.91
N GLY A 117 25.37 7.84 -9.46
CA GLY A 117 26.75 8.35 -9.28
C GLY A 117 27.80 7.78 -10.22
N THR A 118 27.55 6.68 -10.94
CA THR A 118 28.48 6.11 -11.92
C THR A 118 28.14 6.46 -13.37
N GLY A 119 26.94 7.00 -13.62
CA GLY A 119 26.45 7.32 -14.97
C GLY A 119 26.17 6.11 -15.87
N THR A 120 26.22 4.89 -15.32
CA THR A 120 26.09 3.64 -16.10
C THR A 120 24.66 3.29 -16.47
N VAL A 121 23.68 3.84 -15.75
CA VAL A 121 22.24 3.66 -16.05
C VAL A 121 21.63 5.02 -16.32
N THR A 122 21.25 5.27 -17.58
CA THR A 122 20.62 6.52 -18.01
C THR A 122 19.25 6.24 -18.61
N GLY A 123 18.32 7.16 -18.42
CA GLY A 123 16.97 7.09 -18.93
C GLY A 123 15.93 6.80 -17.84
N GLU A 124 14.70 6.71 -18.26
CA GLU A 124 13.55 6.48 -17.39
C GLU A 124 13.51 5.01 -16.94
N LEU A 125 13.35 4.80 -15.63
CA LEU A 125 13.25 3.47 -15.02
C LEU A 125 11.84 3.15 -14.56
N VAL A 126 11.01 4.18 -14.33
CA VAL A 126 9.58 4.06 -14.01
C VAL A 126 8.79 4.90 -15.00
N THR A 127 8.09 4.24 -15.91
CA THR A 127 7.25 4.91 -16.91
C THR A 127 5.96 5.47 -16.27
N PRO A 128 5.27 6.45 -16.89
CA PRO A 128 4.00 6.94 -16.41
C PRO A 128 2.96 5.83 -16.19
N THR A 129 2.84 4.90 -17.12
CA THR A 129 1.91 3.75 -17.00
C THR A 129 2.26 2.87 -15.81
N GLY A 130 3.55 2.55 -15.62
CA GLY A 130 4.03 1.77 -14.47
C GLY A 130 3.80 2.49 -13.14
N ALA A 131 4.05 3.81 -13.08
CA ALA A 131 3.80 4.63 -11.91
C ALA A 131 2.31 4.68 -11.54
N ALA A 132 1.41 4.83 -12.53
CA ALA A 132 -0.03 4.83 -12.31
C ALA A 132 -0.55 3.48 -11.81
N LEU A 133 -0.06 2.37 -12.39
CA LEU A 133 -0.37 1.01 -11.92
C LEU A 133 0.05 0.83 -10.46
N LEU A 134 1.29 1.18 -10.12
CA LEU A 134 1.79 1.05 -8.74
C LEU A 134 1.01 1.93 -7.78
N ARG A 135 0.67 3.17 -8.16
CA ARG A 135 -0.13 4.07 -7.35
C ARG A 135 -1.49 3.46 -6.99
N VAL A 136 -2.21 2.94 -7.97
CA VAL A 136 -3.52 2.29 -7.76
C VAL A 136 -3.38 1.00 -6.95
N LEU A 137 -2.38 0.18 -7.26
CA LEU A 137 -2.17 -1.11 -6.60
C LEU A 137 -1.70 -0.99 -5.15
N THR A 138 -0.97 0.07 -4.80
CA THR A 138 -0.51 0.31 -3.43
C THR A 138 -1.46 1.18 -2.62
N GLY A 139 -2.54 1.68 -3.22
CA GLY A 139 -3.54 2.51 -2.54
C GLY A 139 -3.03 3.89 -2.14
N VAL A 140 -2.07 4.46 -2.89
CA VAL A 140 -1.67 5.86 -2.68
C VAL A 140 -2.76 6.76 -3.23
N GLU A 141 -3.51 7.42 -2.36
CA GLU A 141 -4.57 8.35 -2.72
C GLU A 141 -4.02 9.73 -3.10
N GLY A 142 -4.79 10.51 -3.87
CA GLY A 142 -4.59 11.95 -4.06
C GLY A 142 -3.73 12.31 -5.27
N ILE A 143 -4.33 12.43 -6.49
CA ILE A 143 -3.97 13.49 -7.42
C ILE A 143 -5.16 14.44 -7.42
N THR A 144 -5.21 15.35 -6.45
CA THR A 144 -6.08 16.52 -6.51
C THR A 144 -5.31 17.65 -7.19
N ALA A 145 -5.99 18.44 -7.99
CA ALA A 145 -5.40 19.58 -8.71
C ALA A 145 -4.84 20.69 -7.79
N THR A 146 -5.08 20.59 -6.50
CA THR A 146 -4.56 21.47 -5.45
C THR A 146 -3.58 20.69 -4.59
N ALA A 147 -2.30 20.79 -4.93
CA ALA A 147 -1.21 20.36 -4.05
C ALA A 147 -1.25 21.21 -2.79
N GLY A 148 -1.66 20.60 -1.66
CA GLY A 148 -1.58 21.38 -0.41
C GLY A 148 -2.33 20.85 0.75
N GLU A 149 -2.65 19.72 1.09
CA GLU A 149 -3.00 19.29 2.46
C GLU A 149 -3.19 17.75 2.51
N GLY A 150 -2.25 17.06 3.14
CA GLY A 150 -2.52 15.77 3.75
C GLY A 150 -2.41 14.53 2.86
N GLU A 151 -1.55 14.51 1.82
CA GLU A 151 -1.21 13.25 1.13
C GLU A 151 -0.38 12.37 2.08
N THR A 152 -1.08 11.56 2.86
CA THR A 152 -0.44 10.46 3.61
C THR A 152 -0.03 9.40 2.60
N GLY A 153 1.29 9.23 2.43
CA GLY A 153 1.84 8.14 1.62
C GLY A 153 1.25 6.81 2.09
N SER A 154 0.85 5.94 1.15
CA SER A 154 0.30 4.64 1.51
C SER A 154 1.32 3.82 2.31
N ALA A 155 0.86 3.17 3.37
CA ALA A 155 1.66 2.20 4.14
C ALA A 155 2.21 1.04 3.28
N ASN A 156 1.69 0.87 2.06
CA ASN A 156 2.08 -0.18 1.12
C ASN A 156 3.17 0.24 0.13
N ALA A 157 3.56 1.52 0.10
CA ALA A 157 4.63 2.01 -0.75
C ALA A 157 5.91 2.24 0.06
N GLY A 158 7.05 1.82 -0.47
CA GLY A 158 8.37 2.01 0.14
C GLY A 158 8.73 1.05 1.26
N THR A 159 7.83 0.16 1.66
CA THR A 159 8.05 -0.82 2.72
C THR A 159 8.20 -2.23 2.17
N PHE A 160 9.05 -3.03 2.83
CA PHE A 160 9.13 -4.45 2.57
C PHE A 160 8.29 -5.17 3.64
N PRO A 161 7.16 -5.81 3.28
CA PRO A 161 6.26 -6.39 4.27
C PRO A 161 6.85 -7.66 4.87
N ASN A 162 6.37 -8.03 6.04
CA ASN A 162 6.61 -9.35 6.59
C ASN A 162 5.71 -10.37 5.87
N PHE A 163 6.31 -11.27 5.10
CA PHE A 163 5.58 -12.28 4.35
C PHE A 163 6.43 -13.52 4.10
N ILE A 164 5.80 -14.63 3.77
CA ILE A 164 6.47 -15.87 3.36
C ILE A 164 6.48 -15.90 1.83
N PRO A 165 7.63 -15.74 1.16
CA PRO A 165 7.69 -15.81 -0.29
C PRO A 165 7.34 -17.23 -0.79
N ARG A 166 6.53 -17.31 -1.85
CA ARG A 166 6.11 -18.57 -2.49
C ARG A 166 6.68 -18.71 -3.89
N VAL A 167 6.57 -17.64 -4.67
CA VAL A 167 6.99 -17.61 -6.06
C VAL A 167 7.68 -16.29 -6.36
N VAL A 168 8.73 -16.34 -7.17
CA VAL A 168 9.40 -15.16 -7.69
C VAL A 168 9.28 -15.17 -9.20
N GLY A 169 8.76 -14.07 -9.76
CA GLY A 169 8.71 -13.82 -11.19
C GLY A 169 9.64 -12.67 -11.56
N VAL A 170 10.17 -12.71 -12.75
CA VAL A 170 11.03 -11.68 -13.32
C VAL A 170 10.56 -11.33 -14.72
N GLY A 171 10.28 -10.04 -14.96
CA GLY A 171 10.02 -9.49 -16.27
C GLY A 171 11.21 -8.68 -16.75
N ALA A 172 11.72 -8.95 -17.95
CA ALA A 172 12.83 -8.22 -18.54
C ALA A 172 12.31 -7.12 -19.48
N GLY A 173 12.88 -5.92 -19.36
CA GLY A 173 12.69 -4.84 -20.32
C GLY A 173 13.60 -5.01 -21.54
N THR A 174 13.28 -4.30 -22.62
CA THR A 174 14.04 -4.36 -23.89
C THR A 174 15.33 -3.54 -23.87
N LYS A 175 15.44 -2.58 -22.95
CA LYS A 175 16.61 -1.72 -22.82
C LYS A 175 17.73 -2.46 -22.11
N ASP A 176 18.91 -2.44 -22.70
CA ASP A 176 20.09 -3.08 -22.12
C ASP A 176 20.96 -2.06 -21.40
N PHE A 177 21.36 -2.37 -20.17
CA PHE A 177 22.23 -1.54 -19.35
C PHE A 177 23.54 -2.26 -19.05
N ASP A 178 24.67 -1.56 -19.20
CA ASP A 178 25.96 -2.13 -18.86
C ASP A 178 26.01 -2.46 -17.34
N LYS A 179 26.29 -3.72 -17.02
CA LYS A 179 26.45 -4.28 -15.66
C LYS A 179 25.18 -4.32 -14.78
N PHE A 180 24.01 -3.95 -15.30
CA PHE A 180 22.76 -4.02 -14.54
C PHE A 180 21.65 -4.68 -15.36
N PRO A 181 20.97 -5.69 -14.84
CA PRO A 181 19.82 -6.27 -15.52
C PRO A 181 18.63 -5.30 -15.48
N ASN A 182 18.01 -5.08 -16.63
CA ASN A 182 16.77 -4.32 -16.73
C ASN A 182 15.58 -5.24 -16.43
N VAL A 183 15.27 -5.43 -15.16
CA VAL A 183 14.26 -6.39 -14.75
C VAL A 183 13.35 -5.82 -13.66
N LEU A 184 12.06 -6.14 -13.77
CA LEU A 184 11.09 -6.02 -12.70
C LEU A 184 10.99 -7.38 -11.99
N ARG A 185 11.19 -7.39 -10.68
CA ARG A 185 11.02 -8.59 -9.85
C ARG A 185 9.72 -8.49 -9.07
N ILE A 186 8.87 -9.50 -9.23
CA ILE A 186 7.62 -9.65 -8.48
C ILE A 186 7.74 -10.87 -7.58
N ILE A 187 7.35 -10.72 -6.33
CA ILE A 187 7.36 -11.79 -5.34
C ILE A 187 5.93 -12.01 -4.88
N LEU A 188 5.38 -13.18 -5.14
CA LEU A 188 4.11 -13.61 -4.60
C LEU A 188 4.35 -14.39 -3.32
N GLY A 189 3.59 -14.09 -2.28
CA GLY A 189 3.75 -14.75 -0.98
C GLY A 189 2.56 -14.55 -0.06
N ASP A 190 2.61 -15.24 1.08
CA ASP A 190 1.58 -15.17 2.11
C ASP A 190 1.92 -14.09 3.12
N LYS A 191 0.98 -13.16 3.32
CA LYS A 191 1.11 -12.12 4.35
C LYS A 191 1.20 -12.77 5.73
N ILE A 192 2.20 -12.39 6.52
CA ILE A 192 2.30 -12.74 7.93
C ILE A 192 1.41 -11.78 8.71
N LEU A 193 0.38 -12.32 9.34
CA LEU A 193 -0.53 -11.55 10.20
C LEU A 193 0.11 -11.32 11.59
N PRO A 194 -0.39 -10.32 12.37
CA PRO A 194 0.05 -10.13 13.73
C PRO A 194 0.03 -11.43 14.53
N GLY A 195 1.14 -11.75 15.22
CA GLY A 195 1.34 -13.05 15.86
C GLY A 195 2.15 -14.07 15.05
N GLY A 196 2.74 -13.67 13.91
CA GLY A 196 3.72 -14.47 13.16
C GLY A 196 3.14 -15.64 12.35
N ARG A 197 1.82 -15.64 12.11
CA ARG A 197 1.12 -16.73 11.40
C ARG A 197 0.72 -16.34 9.99
N SER A 198 0.87 -17.25 9.02
CA SER A 198 0.34 -17.06 7.67
C SER A 198 -1.17 -17.34 7.63
N ARG A 199 -1.85 -16.76 6.60
CA ARG A 199 -3.29 -17.01 6.37
C ARG A 199 -3.60 -18.52 6.22
N GLU A 200 -2.68 -19.28 5.64
CA GLU A 200 -2.80 -20.74 5.49
C GLU A 200 -2.68 -21.48 6.83
N GLN A 201 -1.76 -21.03 7.70
CA GLN A 201 -1.65 -21.55 9.06
C GLN A 201 -2.88 -21.24 9.89
N LEU A 202 -3.50 -20.06 9.70
CA LEU A 202 -4.77 -19.72 10.34
C LEU A 202 -5.93 -20.52 9.78
N SER A 203 -5.99 -20.81 8.47
CA SER A 203 -7.02 -21.68 7.88
C SER A 203 -6.88 -23.12 8.35
N GLN A 204 -5.66 -23.64 8.48
CA GLN A 204 -5.42 -24.96 9.06
C GLN A 204 -5.76 -25.02 10.56
N LEU A 205 -5.51 -23.94 11.30
CA LEU A 205 -5.93 -23.80 12.69
C LEU A 205 -7.45 -23.71 12.81
N SER A 206 -8.13 -23.00 11.91
CA SER A 206 -9.59 -22.93 11.88
C SER A 206 -10.22 -24.27 11.47
N LEU A 207 -9.59 -25.05 10.60
CA LEU A 207 -9.98 -26.43 10.29
C LEU A 207 -9.75 -27.37 11.49
N LYS A 208 -8.63 -27.20 12.22
CA LYS A 208 -8.39 -27.91 13.48
C LYS A 208 -9.34 -27.46 14.60
N ALA A 209 -9.68 -26.15 14.64
CA ALA A 209 -10.64 -25.60 15.60
C ALA A 209 -12.08 -26.09 15.36
N LYS A 210 -12.46 -26.41 14.10
CA LYS A 210 -13.73 -27.10 13.81
C LYS A 210 -13.80 -28.50 14.39
N ILE A 211 -12.66 -29.10 14.75
CA ILE A 211 -12.54 -30.40 15.42
C ILE A 211 -12.35 -30.21 16.93
N SER A 212 -12.04 -29.00 17.40
CA SER A 212 -11.88 -28.67 18.81
C SER A 212 -13.23 -28.27 19.44
N LYS A 213 -13.38 -28.64 20.71
CA LYS A 213 -14.55 -28.32 21.54
C LYS A 213 -14.67 -26.83 21.89
N TRP A 214 -13.72 -26.00 21.41
CA TRP A 214 -13.57 -24.59 21.76
C TRP A 214 -13.70 -23.72 20.52
N ASP A 215 -14.50 -22.66 20.61
CA ASP A 215 -14.53 -21.60 19.62
C ASP A 215 -13.29 -20.73 19.73
N THR A 216 -12.83 -20.18 18.60
CA THR A 216 -11.70 -19.25 18.54
C THR A 216 -12.20 -17.90 18.03
N ASP A 217 -11.79 -16.83 18.70
CA ASP A 217 -12.05 -15.46 18.31
C ASP A 217 -10.74 -14.65 18.27
N THR A 218 -10.79 -13.45 17.70
CA THR A 218 -9.64 -12.56 17.60
C THR A 218 -9.97 -11.25 18.32
N ALA A 219 -9.10 -10.84 19.22
CA ALA A 219 -9.20 -9.57 19.92
C ALA A 219 -7.91 -8.75 19.74
N THR A 220 -8.03 -7.43 19.79
CA THR A 220 -6.89 -6.50 19.84
C THR A 220 -6.59 -6.18 21.27
N HIS A 221 -5.33 -6.30 21.67
CA HIS A 221 -4.83 -5.89 22.98
C HIS A 221 -3.99 -4.61 22.82
N ILE A 222 -4.42 -3.55 23.46
CA ILE A 222 -3.75 -2.25 23.53
C ILE A 222 -3.10 -2.13 24.91
N THR A 223 -1.87 -1.65 24.96
CA THR A 223 -1.14 -1.42 26.21
C THR A 223 -0.56 -0.01 26.22
N ALA A 224 -0.78 0.73 27.29
CA ALA A 224 -0.21 2.06 27.51
C ALA A 224 0.40 2.16 28.91
N ASN A 225 1.58 2.76 29.03
CA ASN A 225 2.22 3.01 30.31
C ASN A 225 1.93 4.44 30.77
N LEU A 226 1.42 4.59 32.00
CA LEU A 226 0.96 5.84 32.59
C LEU A 226 1.80 6.14 33.82
N ASP A 227 2.56 7.25 33.82
CA ASP A 227 3.50 7.57 34.91
C ASP A 227 3.05 8.73 35.81
N ASP A 228 1.94 9.41 35.48
CA ASP A 228 1.45 10.60 36.18
C ASP A 228 -0.09 10.66 36.37
N MET A 229 -0.80 9.55 36.16
CA MET A 229 -2.25 9.49 36.32
C MET A 229 -2.65 9.15 37.77
N SER A 230 -3.60 9.92 38.36
CA SER A 230 -4.11 9.58 39.66
C SER A 230 -4.97 8.30 39.66
N PRO A 231 -5.07 7.59 40.81
CA PRO A 231 -5.91 6.39 40.90
C PRO A 231 -7.37 6.63 40.54
N GLU A 232 -7.90 7.80 40.87
CA GLU A 232 -9.28 8.19 40.55
C GLU A 232 -9.49 8.36 39.06
N HIS A 233 -8.57 9.03 38.36
CA HIS A 233 -8.60 9.19 36.91
C HIS A 233 -8.46 7.84 36.23
N LEU A 234 -7.61 6.97 36.74
CA LEU A 234 -7.40 5.62 36.20
C LEU A 234 -8.65 4.75 36.33
N ALA A 235 -9.32 4.81 37.49
CA ALA A 235 -10.60 4.13 37.73
C ALA A 235 -11.69 4.64 36.78
N HIS A 236 -11.76 5.96 36.58
CA HIS A 236 -12.70 6.58 35.64
C HIS A 236 -12.41 6.13 34.19
N ALA A 237 -11.14 6.20 33.75
CA ALA A 237 -10.74 5.78 32.43
C ALA A 237 -11.07 4.30 32.15
N THR A 238 -10.85 3.43 33.15
CA THR A 238 -11.19 2.01 33.05
C THR A 238 -12.70 1.81 32.84
N SER A 239 -13.54 2.48 33.64
CA SER A 239 -15.00 2.40 33.50
C SER A 239 -15.47 2.97 32.17
N PHE A 240 -14.94 4.11 31.77
CA PHE A 240 -15.26 4.77 30.52
C PHE A 240 -14.95 3.91 29.30
N LEU A 241 -13.77 3.28 29.25
CA LEU A 241 -13.38 2.40 28.14
C LEU A 241 -14.28 1.16 28.04
N LEU A 242 -14.70 0.59 29.18
CA LEU A 242 -15.68 -0.51 29.19
C LEU A 242 -17.04 -0.05 28.65
N GLU A 243 -17.54 1.13 29.05
CA GLU A 243 -18.79 1.71 28.52
C GLU A 243 -18.72 1.97 27.02
N LYS A 244 -17.55 2.33 26.49
CA LYS A 244 -17.30 2.52 25.05
C LYS A 244 -17.16 1.21 24.28
N GLY A 245 -17.19 0.08 24.96
CA GLY A 245 -17.27 -1.24 24.36
C GLY A 245 -15.92 -1.94 24.23
N ALA A 246 -14.98 -1.64 25.11
CA ALA A 246 -13.87 -2.54 25.36
C ALA A 246 -14.41 -3.88 25.90
N LEU A 247 -13.79 -4.98 25.52
CA LEU A 247 -14.12 -6.31 26.01
C LEU A 247 -13.65 -6.52 27.45
N ASP A 248 -12.49 -5.95 27.77
CA ASP A 248 -11.94 -5.93 29.11
C ASP A 248 -10.92 -4.79 29.25
N VAL A 249 -10.77 -4.27 30.49
CA VAL A 249 -9.79 -3.24 30.82
C VAL A 249 -9.23 -3.54 32.21
N TRP A 250 -7.89 -3.60 32.30
CA TRP A 250 -7.23 -3.82 33.58
C TRP A 250 -5.91 -3.04 33.66
N THR A 251 -5.34 -2.96 34.86
CA THR A 251 -4.06 -2.30 35.09
C THR A 251 -3.09 -3.20 35.82
N HIS A 252 -1.80 -3.00 35.56
CA HIS A 252 -0.73 -3.59 36.32
C HIS A 252 0.22 -2.53 36.87
N PRO A 253 0.66 -2.63 38.14
CA PRO A 253 1.70 -1.76 38.67
C PRO A 253 3.03 -2.06 37.97
N ILE A 254 3.72 -1.01 37.54
CA ILE A 254 5.04 -1.09 36.93
C ILE A 254 5.98 -0.06 37.56
N VAL A 255 7.28 -0.26 37.34
CA VAL A 255 8.30 0.75 37.68
C VAL A 255 8.89 1.27 36.39
N MET A 256 8.80 2.57 36.17
CA MET A 256 9.35 3.25 35.00
C MET A 256 10.73 3.86 35.28
N LYS A 257 11.29 4.53 34.26
CA LYS A 257 12.58 5.22 34.37
C LYS A 257 12.63 6.11 35.64
N LYS A 258 13.81 6.23 36.23
CA LYS A 258 14.06 6.98 37.49
C LYS A 258 13.33 6.40 38.72
N GLY A 259 12.93 5.13 38.70
CA GLY A 259 12.29 4.47 39.84
C GLY A 259 10.85 4.92 40.13
N ARG A 260 10.14 5.54 39.18
CA ARG A 260 8.78 6.01 39.38
C ARG A 260 7.80 4.85 39.39
N ALA A 261 6.99 4.77 40.45
CA ALA A 261 5.84 3.88 40.51
C ALA A 261 4.78 4.36 39.50
N SER A 262 4.33 3.48 38.64
CA SER A 262 3.46 3.79 37.50
C SER A 262 2.49 2.65 37.25
N GLN A 263 1.55 2.83 36.34
CA GLN A 263 0.59 1.81 35.95
C GLN A 263 0.72 1.52 34.45
N SER A 264 0.59 0.25 34.10
CA SER A 264 0.35 -0.15 32.71
C SER A 264 -1.14 -0.41 32.53
N LEU A 265 -1.79 0.36 31.66
CA LEU A 265 -3.18 0.18 31.27
C LEU A 265 -3.24 -0.83 30.12
N HIS A 266 -4.15 -1.79 30.25
CA HIS A 266 -4.39 -2.81 29.25
C HIS A 266 -5.86 -2.76 28.82
N VAL A 267 -6.11 -2.72 27.52
CA VAL A 267 -7.45 -2.67 26.93
C VAL A 267 -7.59 -3.78 25.92
N LEU A 268 -8.58 -4.62 26.07
CA LEU A 268 -8.94 -5.65 25.10
C LEU A 268 -10.17 -5.18 24.34
N CYS A 269 -10.14 -5.21 23.02
CA CYS A 269 -11.27 -4.81 22.19
C CYS A 269 -11.39 -5.67 20.93
N GLN A 270 -12.53 -5.60 20.27
CA GLN A 270 -12.67 -6.19 18.96
C GLN A 270 -11.80 -5.44 17.94
N PRO A 271 -11.18 -6.12 16.94
CA PRO A 271 -10.28 -5.49 15.98
C PRO A 271 -10.82 -4.24 15.28
N PRO A 272 -12.11 -4.17 14.90
CA PRO A 272 -12.67 -2.96 14.28
C PRO A 272 -12.73 -1.73 15.21
N LYS A 273 -12.71 -1.94 16.53
CA LYS A 273 -12.77 -0.87 17.54
C LYS A 273 -11.40 -0.35 17.98
N ARG A 274 -10.31 -0.86 17.42
CA ARG A 274 -8.94 -0.51 17.81
C ARG A 274 -8.70 1.01 17.79
N ASP A 275 -9.00 1.64 16.68
CA ASP A 275 -8.68 3.05 16.46
C ASP A 275 -9.54 3.96 17.36
N GLU A 276 -10.80 3.61 17.54
CA GLU A 276 -11.71 4.29 18.49
C GLU A 276 -11.20 4.18 19.94
N MET A 277 -10.74 3.01 20.36
CA MET A 277 -10.15 2.83 21.70
C MET A 277 -8.86 3.61 21.87
N LEU A 278 -8.02 3.70 20.85
CA LEU A 278 -6.81 4.52 20.88
C LEU A 278 -7.16 6.01 21.04
N GLU A 279 -8.15 6.51 20.33
CA GLU A 279 -8.63 7.88 20.52
C GLU A 279 -9.06 8.16 21.95
N TYR A 280 -9.83 7.26 22.58
CA TYR A 280 -10.26 7.42 23.98
C TYR A 280 -9.13 7.34 25.00
N ILE A 281 -8.02 6.70 24.69
CA ILE A 281 -6.86 6.61 25.58
C ILE A 281 -6.01 7.89 25.52
N PHE A 282 -5.98 8.57 24.36
CA PHE A 282 -5.10 9.71 24.12
C PHE A 282 -5.79 11.08 24.08
N LEU A 283 -7.12 11.12 24.20
CA LEU A 283 -7.92 12.34 24.35
C LEU A 283 -8.27 12.59 25.83
#